data_18eac089462a4ed00c2b279d1a12f87f
#
_entry.id   18eac089462a4ed00c2b279d1a12f87f
#
_cell.length_a   1.000
_cell.length_b   1.000
_cell.length_c   1.000
_cell.angle_alpha   90.00
_cell.angle_beta   90.00
_cell.angle_gamma   90.00
#
_symmetry.space_group_name_H-M   'P 1'
#
loop_
_entity.id
_entity.type
_entity.pdbx_description
1 polymer ?
#
loop_
_entity_poly.entity_id
_entity_poly.type
_entity_poly.pdbx_seq_one_letter_code
_entity_poly.pdbx_strand_id
1 'polypeptide(L)'
;MSALRSNYIKTFADDISHLYYVFFKRYPVFKLFISKILFHSSGNFGLSIIEDNKIIGNYTIYTTNEGNIVKEGLDSKVSVRFKVQKSIFDDVLANKSLYASKPYKLLKFVPSLFSSVKITKKYPEGDYLKGNKVILRQGCEKDLFYLHNWYNDEELNKLAGWTEGKLGTTQLRMNLLKGFGYDPMNLIIETIDEGKPIGTIQLYDFNEMDQSCKLGIRIGDRDYWGKGYGKDAIKTLLRYAFYELDIFRVSLKLYEYNERASKCYLKCGFKYEGRTRKSAFIDGTFYDEILMGALKSEFIREFGKD
;
A
#
# COMPACT_ATOMS: atom_id res chain seq x y z
N MET A 1 31.15 -4.25 -24.09
CA MET A 1 29.80 -3.73 -24.41
C MET A 1 28.95 -3.40 -23.18
N SER A 2 29.07 -4.12 -22.03
CA SER A 2 28.30 -3.85 -20.80
C SER A 2 28.61 -2.52 -20.12
N ALA A 3 29.88 -2.15 -19.99
CA ALA A 3 30.30 -0.91 -19.32
C ALA A 3 29.86 0.38 -20.05
N LEU A 4 29.87 0.37 -21.37
CA LEU A 4 29.40 1.50 -22.19
C LEU A 4 27.87 1.67 -22.07
N ARG A 5 27.11 0.58 -22.02
CA ARG A 5 25.66 0.64 -21.78
C ARG A 5 25.32 1.13 -20.38
N SER A 6 26.05 0.70 -19.34
CA SER A 6 25.85 1.12 -17.96
C SER A 6 26.09 2.62 -17.77
N ASN A 7 27.18 3.18 -18.37
CA ASN A 7 27.46 4.61 -18.35
C ASN A 7 26.38 5.43 -19.08
N TYR A 8 25.85 4.93 -20.19
CA TYR A 8 24.82 5.60 -20.97
C TYR A 8 23.50 5.71 -20.18
N ILE A 9 23.16 4.66 -19.45
CA ILE A 9 21.95 4.62 -18.61
C ILE A 9 22.14 5.46 -17.35
N LYS A 10 23.34 5.49 -16.77
CA LYS A 10 23.67 6.39 -15.66
C LYS A 10 23.46 7.84 -16.07
N THR A 11 24.00 8.24 -17.22
CA THR A 11 23.80 9.58 -17.79
C THR A 11 22.31 9.89 -17.97
N PHE A 12 21.52 8.95 -18.51
CA PHE A 12 20.09 9.11 -18.66
C PHE A 12 19.37 9.27 -17.30
N ALA A 13 19.73 8.48 -16.30
CA ALA A 13 19.14 8.57 -14.96
C ALA A 13 19.45 9.90 -14.27
N ASP A 14 20.70 10.38 -14.39
CA ASP A 14 21.13 11.66 -13.86
C ASP A 14 20.41 12.82 -14.58
N ASP A 15 20.25 12.72 -15.89
CA ASP A 15 19.55 13.71 -16.71
C ASP A 15 18.06 13.77 -16.42
N ILE A 16 17.41 12.61 -16.27
CA ILE A 16 15.99 12.55 -15.89
C ILE A 16 15.80 13.12 -14.47
N SER A 17 16.70 12.84 -13.54
CA SER A 17 16.63 13.40 -12.18
C SER A 17 16.79 14.92 -12.20
N HIS A 18 17.69 15.45 -13.03
CA HIS A 18 17.86 16.89 -13.20
C HIS A 18 16.65 17.54 -13.87
N LEU A 19 16.13 16.95 -14.95
CA LEU A 19 14.92 17.42 -15.64
C LEU A 19 13.70 17.37 -14.72
N TYR A 20 13.60 16.34 -13.89
CA TYR A 20 12.60 16.21 -12.85
C TYR A 20 12.68 17.37 -11.85
N TYR A 21 13.87 17.66 -11.31
CA TYR A 21 14.07 18.78 -10.38
C TYR A 21 13.65 20.12 -11.01
N VAL A 22 14.08 20.39 -12.25
CA VAL A 22 13.76 21.63 -12.99
C VAL A 22 12.25 21.73 -13.24
N PHE A 23 11.61 20.63 -13.64
CA PHE A 23 10.17 20.57 -13.89
C PHE A 23 9.36 20.88 -12.62
N PHE A 24 9.70 20.25 -11.49
CA PHE A 24 8.96 20.43 -10.25
C PHE A 24 9.22 21.73 -9.54
N LYS A 25 10.39 22.34 -9.74
CA LYS A 25 10.64 23.70 -9.28
C LYS A 25 9.70 24.71 -9.96
N ARG A 26 9.33 24.44 -11.21
CA ARG A 26 8.45 25.31 -12.00
C ARG A 26 6.96 24.97 -11.88
N TYR A 27 6.62 23.73 -11.55
CA TYR A 27 5.24 23.23 -11.47
C TYR A 27 4.99 22.46 -10.15
N PRO A 28 4.93 23.16 -9.01
CA PRO A 28 4.86 22.51 -7.69
C PRO A 28 3.60 21.66 -7.47
N VAL A 29 2.49 21.96 -8.15
CA VAL A 29 1.25 21.17 -8.05
C VAL A 29 1.43 19.75 -8.59
N PHE A 30 2.24 19.57 -9.63
CA PHE A 30 2.58 18.25 -10.16
C PHE A 30 3.53 17.48 -9.23
N LYS A 31 4.34 18.18 -8.41
CA LYS A 31 5.19 17.56 -7.41
C LYS A 31 4.39 16.74 -6.41
N LEU A 32 3.23 17.26 -5.95
CA LEU A 32 2.35 16.58 -4.99
C LEU A 32 1.77 15.27 -5.57
N PHE A 33 1.44 15.28 -6.86
CA PHE A 33 0.83 14.13 -7.53
C PHE A 33 1.86 13.04 -7.86
N ILE A 34 3.02 13.43 -8.38
CA ILE A 34 4.07 12.49 -8.79
C ILE A 34 4.95 12.06 -7.62
N SER A 35 5.16 12.92 -6.60
CA SER A 35 5.87 12.52 -5.39
C SER A 35 5.14 11.40 -4.65
N LYS A 36 3.81 11.41 -4.61
CA LYS A 36 3.03 10.28 -4.07
C LYS A 36 3.24 8.98 -4.85
N ILE A 37 3.56 9.05 -6.13
CA ILE A 37 3.76 7.85 -6.98
C ILE A 37 5.22 7.38 -6.95
N LEU A 38 6.20 8.31 -6.97
CA LEU A 38 7.61 8.00 -7.13
C LEU A 38 8.41 7.90 -5.81
N PHE A 39 7.97 8.56 -4.75
CA PHE A 39 8.73 8.68 -3.48
C PHE A 39 8.17 7.85 -2.32
N HIS A 40 7.23 6.95 -2.57
CA HIS A 40 6.84 5.94 -1.58
C HIS A 40 7.90 4.85 -1.38
N SER A 41 9.00 4.92 -2.08
CA SER A 41 10.13 4.02 -1.95
C SER A 41 11.40 4.83 -1.77
N SER A 42 12.40 4.24 -1.16
CA SER A 42 13.76 4.70 -0.87
C SER A 42 14.52 5.42 -2.02
N GLY A 43 13.85 6.12 -2.92
CA GLY A 43 14.44 6.79 -4.09
C GLY A 43 14.94 5.86 -5.19
N ASN A 44 14.83 4.54 -5.01
CA ASN A 44 15.33 3.55 -5.95
C ASN A 44 14.22 3.08 -6.90
N PHE A 45 14.52 2.93 -8.18
CA PHE A 45 13.54 2.48 -9.16
C PHE A 45 14.13 1.54 -10.22
N GLY A 46 13.28 0.70 -10.78
CA GLY A 46 13.63 -0.18 -11.91
C GLY A 46 13.30 0.49 -13.24
N LEU A 47 14.16 0.30 -14.23
CA LEU A 47 13.98 0.76 -15.60
C LEU A 47 14.07 -0.42 -16.56
N SER A 48 13.01 -0.67 -17.32
CA SER A 48 13.03 -1.63 -18.44
C SER A 48 12.92 -0.87 -19.75
N ILE A 49 13.85 -1.11 -20.66
CA ILE A 49 13.82 -0.54 -22.01
C ILE A 49 13.16 -1.53 -22.95
N ILE A 50 12.18 -1.05 -23.72
CA ILE A 50 11.35 -1.83 -24.63
C ILE A 50 11.60 -1.39 -26.07
N GLU A 51 11.78 -2.36 -26.96
CA GLU A 51 11.80 -2.18 -28.42
C GLU A 51 10.94 -3.30 -29.02
N ASP A 52 10.03 -2.98 -29.93
CA ASP A 52 9.12 -3.93 -30.60
C ASP A 52 8.40 -4.89 -29.62
N ASN A 53 7.86 -4.33 -28.53
CA ASN A 53 7.21 -5.05 -27.44
C ASN A 53 8.09 -6.06 -26.67
N LYS A 54 9.39 -6.09 -26.92
CA LYS A 54 10.35 -6.94 -26.20
C LYS A 54 11.19 -6.11 -25.25
N ILE A 55 11.47 -6.64 -24.07
CA ILE A 55 12.41 -6.00 -23.14
C ILE A 55 13.83 -6.27 -23.64
N ILE A 56 14.55 -5.20 -23.99
CA ILE A 56 15.94 -5.26 -24.46
C ILE A 56 16.95 -4.95 -23.36
N GLY A 57 16.52 -4.46 -22.23
CA GLY A 57 17.37 -4.21 -21.06
C GLY A 57 16.57 -3.93 -19.79
N ASN A 58 17.08 -4.41 -18.67
CA ASN A 58 16.55 -4.16 -17.34
C ASN A 58 17.65 -3.57 -16.46
N TYR A 59 17.31 -2.53 -15.69
CA TYR A 59 18.27 -1.82 -14.85
C TYR A 59 17.61 -1.43 -13.54
N THR A 60 18.39 -1.41 -12.46
CA THR A 60 17.99 -0.82 -11.19
C THR A 60 18.81 0.44 -10.95
N ILE A 61 18.12 1.52 -10.64
CA ILE A 61 18.71 2.83 -10.39
C ILE A 61 18.55 3.11 -8.90
N TYR A 62 19.67 3.29 -8.22
CA TYR A 62 19.76 3.65 -6.81
C TYR A 62 20.09 5.13 -6.72
N THR A 63 19.19 5.92 -6.18
CA THR A 63 19.40 7.35 -5.97
C THR A 63 20.16 7.56 -4.66
N THR A 64 21.30 8.24 -4.73
CA THR A 64 22.13 8.59 -3.58
C THR A 64 22.37 10.09 -3.52
N ASN A 65 22.90 10.59 -2.41
CA ASN A 65 23.27 12.02 -2.28
C ASN A 65 24.38 12.45 -3.25
N GLU A 66 25.14 11.49 -3.78
CA GLU A 66 26.26 11.73 -4.71
C GLU A 66 25.87 11.47 -6.18
N GLY A 67 24.61 11.18 -6.46
CA GLY A 67 24.07 10.88 -7.80
C GLY A 67 23.48 9.47 -7.90
N ASN A 68 23.14 9.04 -9.12
CA ASN A 68 22.51 7.76 -9.36
C ASN A 68 23.54 6.65 -9.62
N ILE A 69 23.35 5.52 -8.95
CA ILE A 69 24.09 4.27 -9.22
C ILE A 69 23.19 3.36 -10.04
N VAL A 70 23.65 2.93 -11.21
CA VAL A 70 22.91 2.03 -12.10
C VAL A 70 23.50 0.63 -12.06
N LYS A 71 22.66 -0.36 -11.76
CA LYS A 71 23.02 -1.78 -11.85
C LYS A 71 22.18 -2.47 -12.92
N GLU A 72 22.78 -3.37 -13.67
CA GLU A 72 22.06 -4.22 -14.61
C GLU A 72 21.22 -5.25 -13.84
N GLY A 73 20.00 -5.51 -14.35
CA GLY A 73 19.01 -6.34 -13.71
C GLY A 73 17.99 -5.55 -12.87
N LEU A 74 16.86 -6.18 -12.55
CA LEU A 74 15.84 -5.63 -11.67
C LEU A 74 16.03 -6.19 -10.26
N ASP A 75 16.35 -5.33 -9.31
CA ASP A 75 16.37 -5.69 -7.90
C ASP A 75 14.93 -5.97 -7.42
N SER A 76 14.72 -7.11 -6.76
CA SER A 76 13.44 -7.49 -6.18
C SER A 76 12.95 -6.52 -5.10
N LYS A 77 13.88 -5.77 -4.48
CA LYS A 77 13.58 -4.77 -3.44
C LYS A 77 13.05 -3.45 -3.99
N VAL A 78 13.06 -3.26 -5.31
CA VAL A 78 12.61 -2.03 -5.94
C VAL A 78 11.11 -2.08 -6.22
N SER A 79 10.37 -1.19 -5.58
CA SER A 79 8.91 -1.13 -5.64
C SER A 79 8.35 -0.36 -6.84
N VAL A 80 9.12 0.53 -7.46
CA VAL A 80 8.70 1.29 -8.64
C VAL A 80 9.47 0.83 -9.86
N ARG A 81 8.76 0.45 -10.91
CA ARG A 81 9.36 0.00 -12.18
C ARG A 81 8.75 0.77 -13.34
N PHE A 82 9.62 1.36 -14.15
CA PHE A 82 9.26 2.04 -15.40
C PHE A 82 9.57 1.14 -16.58
N LYS A 83 8.65 1.09 -17.54
CA LYS A 83 8.92 0.56 -18.86
C LYS A 83 8.98 1.73 -19.83
N VAL A 84 10.09 1.91 -20.52
CA VAL A 84 10.30 3.03 -21.43
C VAL A 84 10.57 2.49 -22.83
N GLN A 85 9.83 2.98 -23.83
CA GLN A 85 10.13 2.68 -25.23
C GLN A 85 11.50 3.25 -25.59
N LYS A 86 12.30 2.48 -26.32
CA LYS A 86 13.64 2.89 -26.74
C LYS A 86 13.62 4.22 -27.48
N SER A 87 12.60 4.45 -28.32
CA SER A 87 12.45 5.72 -29.04
C SER A 87 12.31 6.94 -28.12
N ILE A 88 11.60 6.79 -26.97
CA ILE A 88 11.49 7.87 -25.97
C ILE A 88 12.83 8.08 -25.27
N PHE A 89 13.51 6.99 -24.92
CA PHE A 89 14.83 7.02 -24.31
C PHE A 89 15.83 7.77 -25.19
N ASP A 90 15.89 7.41 -26.48
CA ASP A 90 16.79 8.03 -27.47
C ASP A 90 16.44 9.52 -27.71
N ASP A 91 15.13 9.87 -27.77
CA ASP A 91 14.71 11.27 -27.97
C ASP A 91 15.08 12.15 -26.76
N VAL A 92 14.94 11.67 -25.54
CA VAL A 92 15.34 12.42 -24.33
C VAL A 92 16.84 12.67 -24.31
N LEU A 93 17.65 11.69 -24.64
CA LEU A 93 19.09 11.84 -24.69
C LEU A 93 19.54 12.81 -25.79
N ALA A 94 18.96 12.70 -26.99
CA ALA A 94 19.31 13.55 -28.12
C ALA A 94 18.89 15.01 -27.91
N ASN A 95 17.82 15.29 -27.18
CA ASN A 95 17.21 16.60 -27.00
C ASN A 95 17.34 17.15 -25.56
N LYS A 96 18.33 16.73 -24.80
CA LYS A 96 18.55 17.07 -23.40
C LYS A 96 18.48 18.57 -23.10
N SER A 97 19.18 19.40 -23.89
CA SER A 97 19.20 20.86 -23.72
C SER A 97 17.82 21.49 -23.97
N LEU A 98 17.07 20.97 -24.94
CA LEU A 98 15.71 21.42 -25.22
C LEU A 98 14.78 21.14 -24.03
N TYR A 99 14.84 19.96 -23.43
CA TYR A 99 13.99 19.60 -22.30
C TYR A 99 14.40 20.34 -21.01
N ALA A 100 15.68 20.61 -20.81
CA ALA A 100 16.15 21.44 -19.71
C ALA A 100 15.62 22.88 -19.79
N SER A 101 15.59 23.47 -21.02
CA SER A 101 15.10 24.83 -21.25
C SER A 101 13.56 24.92 -21.29
N LYS A 102 12.89 23.88 -21.81
CA LYS A 102 11.42 23.81 -21.99
C LYS A 102 10.83 22.50 -21.40
N PRO A 103 10.88 22.36 -20.07
CA PRO A 103 10.52 21.09 -19.42
C PRO A 103 9.07 20.65 -19.66
N TYR A 104 8.16 21.57 -19.98
CA TYR A 104 6.78 21.20 -20.32
C TYR A 104 6.67 20.29 -21.56
N LYS A 105 7.67 20.29 -22.44
CA LYS A 105 7.72 19.39 -23.59
C LYS A 105 7.88 17.92 -23.21
N LEU A 106 8.33 17.61 -21.98
CA LEU A 106 8.33 16.25 -21.46
C LEU A 106 6.92 15.72 -21.20
N LEU A 107 5.91 16.61 -21.09
CA LEU A 107 4.51 16.20 -20.87
C LEU A 107 3.99 15.31 -22.01
N LYS A 108 4.54 15.41 -23.23
CA LYS A 108 4.16 14.52 -24.35
C LYS A 108 4.43 13.06 -24.06
N PHE A 109 5.38 12.73 -23.16
CA PHE A 109 5.75 11.36 -22.79
C PHE A 109 4.96 10.84 -21.57
N VAL A 110 4.28 11.75 -20.84
CA VAL A 110 3.53 11.39 -19.63
C VAL A 110 2.55 10.25 -19.86
N PRO A 111 1.70 10.21 -20.89
CA PRO A 111 0.80 9.10 -21.14
C PRO A 111 1.54 7.76 -21.32
N SER A 112 2.66 7.76 -22.07
CA SER A 112 3.46 6.56 -22.34
C SER A 112 4.22 6.09 -21.10
N LEU A 113 4.72 7.01 -20.29
CA LEU A 113 5.39 6.69 -19.03
C LEU A 113 4.39 6.13 -18.01
N PHE A 114 3.17 6.69 -17.92
CA PHE A 114 2.16 6.24 -16.96
C PHE A 114 1.44 4.97 -17.40
N SER A 115 1.21 4.74 -18.68
CA SER A 115 0.68 3.47 -19.18
C SER A 115 1.60 2.28 -18.88
N SER A 116 2.86 2.57 -18.55
CA SER A 116 3.93 1.57 -18.35
C SER A 116 4.44 1.52 -16.91
N VAL A 117 3.93 2.35 -15.98
CA VAL A 117 4.35 2.33 -14.58
C VAL A 117 3.67 1.15 -13.89
N LYS A 118 4.38 0.04 -13.76
CA LYS A 118 4.05 -0.96 -12.72
C LYS A 118 4.68 -0.48 -11.41
N ILE A 119 3.87 0.08 -10.53
CA ILE A 119 4.24 0.23 -9.13
C ILE A 119 4.19 -1.19 -8.56
N THR A 120 5.31 -1.89 -8.60
CA THR A 120 5.47 -3.10 -7.82
C THR A 120 5.97 -2.65 -6.45
N LYS A 121 5.07 -2.16 -5.58
CA LYS A 121 5.29 -2.36 -4.16
C LYS A 121 5.57 -3.84 -4.00
N LYS A 122 6.37 -4.23 -3.00
CA LYS A 122 6.62 -5.63 -2.65
C LYS A 122 5.28 -6.29 -2.28
N TYR A 123 4.53 -6.65 -3.32
CA TYR A 123 3.36 -7.48 -3.12
C TYR A 123 3.86 -8.90 -2.86
N PRO A 124 3.26 -9.61 -1.94
CA PRO A 124 3.58 -11.00 -1.75
C PRO A 124 3.43 -11.71 -3.11
N GLU A 125 4.33 -12.65 -3.40
CA GLU A 125 4.20 -13.51 -4.57
C GLU A 125 2.80 -14.11 -4.56
N GLY A 126 1.98 -13.78 -5.58
CA GLY A 126 0.58 -14.21 -5.69
C GLY A 126 -0.49 -13.19 -5.31
N ASP A 127 -0.15 -11.91 -5.07
CA ASP A 127 -1.10 -10.84 -4.70
C ASP A 127 -1.94 -11.16 -3.43
N TYR A 128 -1.41 -11.96 -2.50
CA TYR A 128 -2.04 -12.28 -1.23
C TYR A 128 -1.03 -12.52 -0.10
N LEU A 129 -1.48 -12.34 1.16
CA LEU A 129 -0.75 -12.71 2.36
C LEU A 129 -1.36 -13.99 2.93
N LYS A 130 -0.53 -14.98 3.22
CA LYS A 130 -0.98 -16.26 3.75
C LYS A 130 -0.74 -16.35 5.26
N GLY A 131 -1.81 -16.55 6.01
CA GLY A 131 -1.80 -16.92 7.42
C GLY A 131 -1.91 -18.44 7.63
N ASN A 132 -2.26 -18.85 8.83
CA ASN A 132 -2.48 -20.27 9.16
C ASN A 132 -3.89 -20.73 8.78
N LYS A 133 -4.89 -19.86 8.86
CA LYS A 133 -6.31 -20.12 8.60
C LYS A 133 -6.86 -19.28 7.46
N VAL A 134 -6.22 -18.15 7.17
CA VAL A 134 -6.74 -17.18 6.21
C VAL A 134 -5.72 -16.79 5.15
N ILE A 135 -6.26 -16.34 4.02
CA ILE A 135 -5.56 -15.58 2.99
C ILE A 135 -6.11 -14.16 3.03
N LEU A 136 -5.21 -13.16 3.02
CA LEU A 136 -5.55 -11.76 2.83
C LEU A 136 -5.23 -11.38 1.40
N ARG A 137 -6.24 -11.12 0.59
CA ARG A 137 -6.10 -10.84 -0.83
C ARG A 137 -6.79 -9.56 -1.26
N GLN A 138 -6.42 -9.05 -2.41
CA GLN A 138 -7.17 -7.97 -3.04
C GLN A 138 -8.60 -8.44 -3.36
N GLY A 139 -9.56 -7.54 -3.20
CA GLY A 139 -10.94 -7.82 -3.54
C GLY A 139 -11.17 -7.86 -5.06
N CYS A 140 -12.21 -8.58 -5.46
CA CYS A 140 -12.67 -8.67 -6.84
C CYS A 140 -14.20 -8.48 -6.93
N GLU A 141 -14.74 -8.35 -8.13
CA GLU A 141 -16.18 -8.07 -8.34
C GLU A 141 -17.10 -9.10 -7.65
N LYS A 142 -16.68 -10.35 -7.52
CA LYS A 142 -17.43 -11.41 -6.83
C LYS A 142 -17.61 -11.13 -5.34
N ASP A 143 -16.72 -10.36 -4.74
CA ASP A 143 -16.77 -10.02 -3.32
C ASP A 143 -17.82 -8.94 -3.00
N LEU A 144 -18.30 -8.20 -4.00
CA LEU A 144 -19.27 -7.11 -3.81
C LEU A 144 -20.55 -7.57 -3.10
N PHE A 145 -21.00 -8.78 -3.38
CA PHE A 145 -22.18 -9.36 -2.69
C PHE A 145 -21.94 -9.47 -1.18
N TYR A 146 -20.79 -9.98 -0.78
CA TYR A 146 -20.43 -10.10 0.64
C TYR A 146 -20.23 -8.73 1.29
N LEU A 147 -19.52 -7.83 0.61
CA LEU A 147 -19.29 -6.47 1.12
C LEU A 147 -20.61 -5.71 1.31
N HIS A 148 -21.54 -5.82 0.35
CA HIS A 148 -22.83 -5.16 0.46
C HIS A 148 -23.60 -5.64 1.71
N ASN A 149 -23.60 -6.95 1.97
CA ASN A 149 -24.25 -7.51 3.14
C ASN A 149 -23.57 -7.08 4.44
N TRP A 150 -22.23 -7.16 4.52
CA TRP A 150 -21.50 -6.83 5.75
C TRP A 150 -21.48 -5.33 6.09
N TYR A 151 -21.40 -4.46 5.08
CA TYR A 151 -21.36 -3.00 5.30
C TYR A 151 -22.74 -2.39 5.49
N ASN A 152 -23.81 -3.15 5.22
CA ASN A 152 -25.20 -2.72 5.44
C ASN A 152 -25.87 -3.51 6.60
N ASP A 153 -25.13 -4.32 7.33
CA ASP A 153 -25.57 -5.02 8.51
C ASP A 153 -25.50 -4.12 9.75
N GLU A 154 -26.62 -3.93 10.42
CA GLU A 154 -26.75 -2.99 11.55
C GLU A 154 -25.86 -3.35 12.75
N GLU A 155 -25.80 -4.64 13.14
CA GLU A 155 -24.97 -5.09 14.25
C GLU A 155 -23.47 -4.92 13.94
N LEU A 156 -23.04 -5.30 12.72
CA LEU A 156 -21.66 -5.11 12.29
C LEU A 156 -21.28 -3.64 12.25
N ASN A 157 -22.20 -2.78 11.83
CA ASN A 157 -21.97 -1.35 11.78
C ASN A 157 -21.89 -0.76 13.20
N LYS A 158 -22.78 -1.18 14.10
CA LYS A 158 -22.70 -0.79 15.51
C LYS A 158 -21.37 -1.19 16.13
N LEU A 159 -20.89 -2.43 15.92
CA LEU A 159 -19.60 -2.90 16.43
C LEU A 159 -18.41 -2.11 15.86
N ALA A 160 -18.52 -1.59 14.64
CA ALA A 160 -17.52 -0.75 13.99
C ALA A 160 -17.69 0.75 14.28
N GLY A 161 -18.79 1.15 14.94
CA GLY A 161 -19.15 2.56 15.18
C GLY A 161 -19.58 3.33 13.93
N TRP A 162 -20.01 2.60 12.93
CA TRP A 162 -20.53 3.20 11.70
C TRP A 162 -22.04 3.43 11.84
N THR A 163 -22.41 4.68 11.98
CA THR A 163 -23.83 5.08 12.12
C THR A 163 -24.39 5.78 10.89
N GLU A 164 -23.53 6.07 9.90
CA GLU A 164 -23.93 6.74 8.68
C GLU A 164 -24.50 5.70 7.69
N GLY A 165 -25.69 5.89 7.24
CA GLY A 165 -26.47 5.24 6.19
C GLY A 165 -25.90 4.02 5.44
N LYS A 166 -26.69 3.42 4.57
CA LYS A 166 -26.30 2.27 3.76
C LYS A 166 -25.28 2.68 2.69
N LEU A 167 -24.21 1.88 2.57
CA LEU A 167 -23.23 2.07 1.49
C LEU A 167 -23.77 1.52 0.16
N GLY A 168 -23.74 2.37 -0.86
CA GLY A 168 -24.11 1.97 -2.24
C GLY A 168 -23.03 1.10 -2.89
N THR A 169 -23.44 0.31 -3.88
CA THR A 169 -22.56 -0.59 -4.65
C THR A 169 -21.36 0.14 -5.28
N THR A 170 -21.54 1.36 -5.78
CA THR A 170 -20.46 2.15 -6.37
C THR A 170 -19.37 2.48 -5.34
N GLN A 171 -19.75 2.90 -4.13
CA GLN A 171 -18.82 3.20 -3.06
C GLN A 171 -18.05 1.94 -2.61
N LEU A 172 -18.77 0.82 -2.48
CA LEU A 172 -18.15 -0.47 -2.15
C LEU A 172 -17.19 -0.94 -3.21
N ARG A 173 -17.53 -0.77 -4.50
CA ARG A 173 -16.64 -1.09 -5.63
C ARG A 173 -15.37 -0.24 -5.62
N MET A 174 -15.49 1.06 -5.36
CA MET A 174 -14.32 1.93 -5.24
C MET A 174 -13.40 1.53 -4.07
N ASN A 175 -13.96 1.11 -2.95
CA ASN A 175 -13.19 0.61 -1.81
C ASN A 175 -12.53 -0.74 -2.12
N LEU A 176 -13.19 -1.61 -2.87
CA LEU A 176 -12.69 -2.91 -3.29
C LEU A 176 -11.43 -2.82 -4.15
N LEU A 177 -11.35 -1.79 -5.02
CA LEU A 177 -10.21 -1.57 -5.91
C LEU A 177 -8.96 -1.06 -5.19
N LYS A 178 -9.10 -0.62 -3.94
CA LYS A 178 -7.99 -0.14 -3.10
C LYS A 178 -7.34 -1.32 -2.36
N GLY A 179 -6.61 -2.16 -3.09
CA GLY A 179 -5.84 -3.27 -2.51
C GLY A 179 -4.45 -2.84 -2.02
N PHE A 180 -3.48 -3.71 -2.20
CA PHE A 180 -2.09 -3.43 -1.86
C PHE A 180 -1.61 -2.13 -2.50
N GLY A 181 -0.90 -1.33 -1.73
CA GLY A 181 -0.31 -0.08 -2.23
C GLY A 181 -1.19 1.15 -2.25
N TYR A 182 -2.42 1.04 -1.79
CA TYR A 182 -3.31 2.19 -1.61
C TYR A 182 -3.41 2.61 -0.14
N ASP A 183 -3.81 3.84 0.09
CA ASP A 183 -4.28 4.33 1.39
C ASP A 183 -5.74 4.75 1.24
N PRO A 184 -6.68 4.05 1.84
CA PRO A 184 -6.53 2.79 2.61
C PRO A 184 -6.18 1.57 1.74
N MET A 185 -5.40 0.64 2.31
CA MET A 185 -5.16 -0.69 1.76
C MET A 185 -6.24 -1.64 2.27
N ASN A 186 -7.20 -2.00 1.43
CA ASN A 186 -8.31 -2.87 1.79
C ASN A 186 -8.11 -4.29 1.26
N LEU A 187 -8.21 -5.29 2.12
CA LEU A 187 -8.04 -6.68 1.76
C LEU A 187 -9.26 -7.50 2.19
N ILE A 188 -9.58 -8.52 1.40
CA ILE A 188 -10.55 -9.55 1.75
C ILE A 188 -9.87 -10.59 2.62
N ILE A 189 -10.55 -11.00 3.68
CA ILE A 189 -10.18 -12.15 4.49
C ILE A 189 -10.92 -13.38 3.92
N GLU A 190 -10.16 -14.31 3.36
CA GLU A 190 -10.66 -15.55 2.79
C GLU A 190 -10.14 -16.75 3.59
N THR A 191 -10.96 -17.76 3.81
CA THR A 191 -10.55 -18.99 4.51
C THR A 191 -9.67 -19.85 3.59
N ILE A 192 -8.64 -20.51 4.15
CA ILE A 192 -7.75 -21.39 3.37
C ILE A 192 -8.47 -22.70 2.99
N ASP A 193 -9.27 -23.21 3.90
CA ASP A 193 -9.94 -24.52 3.77
C ASP A 193 -11.11 -24.51 2.78
N GLU A 194 -11.90 -23.44 2.76
CA GLU A 194 -13.11 -23.37 1.95
C GLU A 194 -12.99 -22.38 0.77
N GLY A 195 -11.97 -21.53 0.76
CA GLY A 195 -11.86 -20.43 -0.22
C GLY A 195 -13.01 -19.41 -0.10
N LYS A 196 -13.59 -19.28 1.11
CA LYS A 196 -14.77 -18.46 1.36
C LYS A 196 -14.37 -17.09 1.91
N PRO A 197 -14.83 -15.98 1.31
CA PRO A 197 -14.70 -14.66 1.90
C PRO A 197 -15.51 -14.56 3.20
N ILE A 198 -14.88 -14.13 4.29
CA ILE A 198 -15.49 -14.04 5.63
C ILE A 198 -15.43 -12.66 6.25
N GLY A 199 -14.71 -11.71 5.63
CA GLY A 199 -14.56 -10.37 6.17
C GLY A 199 -13.59 -9.52 5.39
N THR A 200 -13.27 -8.37 5.97
CA THR A 200 -12.30 -7.40 5.45
C THR A 200 -11.31 -6.98 6.51
N ILE A 201 -10.09 -6.64 6.09
CA ILE A 201 -9.06 -6.06 6.94
C ILE A 201 -8.34 -4.97 6.16
N GLN A 202 -7.94 -3.92 6.85
CA GLN A 202 -7.30 -2.77 6.20
C GLN A 202 -6.16 -2.19 7.03
N LEU A 203 -5.19 -1.58 6.33
CA LEU A 203 -4.29 -0.58 6.88
C LEU A 203 -4.61 0.76 6.23
N TYR A 204 -4.64 1.82 7.01
CA TYR A 204 -5.01 3.15 6.54
C TYR A 204 -4.32 4.23 7.36
N ASP A 205 -4.41 5.46 6.87
CA ASP A 205 -3.84 6.63 7.52
C ASP A 205 -2.32 6.45 7.75
N PHE A 206 -1.62 6.14 6.65
CA PHE A 206 -0.19 5.95 6.67
C PHE A 206 0.54 7.28 6.89
N ASN A 207 1.39 7.32 7.91
CA ASN A 207 2.31 8.42 8.17
C ASN A 207 3.75 7.92 7.98
N GLU A 208 4.38 8.36 6.90
CA GLU A 208 5.75 7.94 6.54
C GLU A 208 6.80 8.51 7.51
N MET A 209 6.59 9.73 8.01
CA MET A 209 7.55 10.37 8.93
C MET A 209 7.60 9.64 10.26
N ASP A 210 6.44 9.22 10.77
CA ASP A 210 6.31 8.51 12.04
C ASP A 210 6.36 6.98 11.85
N GLN A 211 6.50 6.49 10.61
CA GLN A 211 6.46 5.07 10.24
C GLN A 211 5.26 4.36 10.89
N SER A 212 4.08 4.97 10.79
CA SER A 212 2.88 4.50 11.48
C SER A 212 1.68 4.38 10.55
N CYS A 213 0.74 3.52 10.95
CA CYS A 213 -0.57 3.41 10.30
C CYS A 213 -1.64 2.95 11.29
N LYS A 214 -2.87 2.91 10.83
CA LYS A 214 -4.01 2.37 11.58
C LYS A 214 -4.49 1.06 10.98
N LEU A 215 -5.05 0.19 11.83
CA LEU A 215 -5.64 -1.09 11.44
C LEU A 215 -7.15 -1.08 11.70
N GLY A 216 -7.90 -1.58 10.72
CA GLY A 216 -9.32 -1.88 10.85
C GLY A 216 -9.62 -3.30 10.40
N ILE A 217 -10.52 -3.99 11.08
CA ILE A 217 -10.94 -5.34 10.72
C ILE A 217 -12.43 -5.53 10.96
N ARG A 218 -13.07 -6.28 10.04
CA ARG A 218 -14.45 -6.72 10.16
C ARG A 218 -14.56 -8.21 9.75
N ILE A 219 -14.91 -9.08 10.67
CA ILE A 219 -15.36 -10.43 10.32
C ILE A 219 -16.87 -10.34 10.09
N GLY A 220 -17.25 -10.34 8.82
CA GLY A 220 -18.64 -10.14 8.40
C GLY A 220 -19.49 -11.38 8.55
N ASP A 221 -18.92 -12.56 8.39
CA ASP A 221 -19.60 -13.83 8.56
C ASP A 221 -19.51 -14.28 10.02
N ARG A 222 -20.68 -14.33 10.70
CA ARG A 222 -20.80 -14.64 12.13
C ARG A 222 -20.39 -16.05 12.48
N ASP A 223 -20.53 -16.99 11.53
CA ASP A 223 -20.16 -18.39 11.74
C ASP A 223 -18.65 -18.58 12.01
N TYR A 224 -17.85 -17.58 11.65
CA TYR A 224 -16.40 -17.58 11.86
C TYR A 224 -15.95 -16.79 13.10
N TRP A 225 -16.89 -16.26 13.88
CA TRP A 225 -16.57 -15.55 15.11
C TRP A 225 -16.08 -16.51 16.21
N GLY A 226 -15.16 -16.04 17.05
CA GLY A 226 -14.61 -16.83 18.17
C GLY A 226 -13.68 -17.98 17.77
N LYS A 227 -13.56 -18.31 16.48
CA LYS A 227 -12.80 -19.46 15.97
C LYS A 227 -11.34 -19.13 15.58
N GLY A 228 -10.86 -17.91 15.87
CA GLY A 228 -9.46 -17.50 15.69
C GLY A 228 -9.11 -16.90 14.32
N TYR A 229 -10.03 -16.83 13.36
CA TYR A 229 -9.80 -16.25 12.03
C TYR A 229 -9.38 -14.78 12.09
N GLY A 230 -10.06 -13.95 12.90
CA GLY A 230 -9.69 -12.55 13.09
C GLY A 230 -8.29 -12.38 13.69
N LYS A 231 -7.93 -13.23 14.68
CA LYS A 231 -6.57 -13.23 15.25
C LYS A 231 -5.52 -13.56 14.19
N ASP A 232 -5.76 -14.55 13.37
CA ASP A 232 -4.84 -14.97 12.31
C ASP A 232 -4.69 -13.88 11.25
N ALA A 233 -5.81 -13.28 10.80
CA ALA A 233 -5.81 -12.17 9.86
C ALA A 233 -5.00 -10.96 10.36
N ILE A 234 -5.21 -10.55 11.62
CA ILE A 234 -4.49 -9.43 12.24
C ILE A 234 -2.99 -9.73 12.29
N LYS A 235 -2.58 -10.90 12.80
CA LYS A 235 -1.17 -11.27 12.89
C LYS A 235 -0.49 -11.33 11.53
N THR A 236 -1.18 -11.87 10.53
CA THR A 236 -0.69 -11.92 9.14
C THR A 236 -0.47 -10.52 8.58
N LEU A 237 -1.42 -9.60 8.80
CA LEU A 237 -1.28 -8.23 8.33
C LEU A 237 -0.22 -7.44 9.11
N LEU A 238 -0.09 -7.64 10.43
CA LEU A 238 0.96 -7.02 11.23
C LEU A 238 2.36 -7.48 10.81
N ARG A 239 2.55 -8.78 10.50
CA ARG A 239 3.81 -9.26 9.92
C ARG A 239 4.15 -8.50 8.64
N TYR A 240 3.22 -8.38 7.73
CA TYR A 240 3.42 -7.63 6.50
C TYR A 240 3.75 -6.15 6.76
N ALA A 241 3.01 -5.48 7.65
CA ALA A 241 3.25 -4.09 8.02
C ALA A 241 4.66 -3.88 8.60
N PHE A 242 5.07 -4.73 9.54
CA PHE A 242 6.33 -4.55 10.24
C PHE A 242 7.56 -5.01 9.46
N TYR A 243 7.47 -6.07 8.66
CA TYR A 243 8.64 -6.62 7.98
C TYR A 243 8.78 -6.17 6.53
N GLU A 244 7.65 -5.94 5.83
CA GLU A 244 7.68 -5.62 4.42
C GLU A 244 7.43 -4.13 4.14
N LEU A 245 6.55 -3.46 4.91
CA LEU A 245 6.26 -2.04 4.76
C LEU A 245 7.12 -1.15 5.66
N ASP A 246 7.95 -1.74 6.51
CA ASP A 246 8.83 -1.05 7.49
C ASP A 246 8.08 -0.10 8.42
N ILE A 247 6.83 -0.42 8.74
CA ILE A 247 6.03 0.30 9.74
C ILE A 247 6.61 -0.01 11.13
N PHE A 248 6.76 1.03 11.95
CA PHE A 248 7.22 0.90 13.33
C PHE A 248 6.06 0.71 14.32
N ARG A 249 4.90 1.32 14.01
CA ARG A 249 3.73 1.36 14.89
C ARG A 249 2.44 1.15 14.11
N VAL A 250 1.59 0.27 14.62
CA VAL A 250 0.20 0.12 14.15
C VAL A 250 -0.74 0.43 15.30
N SER A 251 -1.70 1.32 15.09
CA SER A 251 -2.70 1.69 16.09
C SER A 251 -4.11 1.34 15.64
N LEU A 252 -5.01 1.27 16.57
CA LEU A 252 -6.44 1.11 16.32
C LEU A 252 -7.26 1.75 17.44
N LYS A 253 -8.55 1.93 17.18
CA LYS A 253 -9.53 2.30 18.19
C LYS A 253 -10.72 1.36 18.12
N LEU A 254 -11.37 1.16 19.27
CA LEU A 254 -12.59 0.38 19.39
C LEU A 254 -13.48 0.99 20.46
N TYR A 255 -14.77 0.64 20.44
CA TYR A 255 -15.70 1.09 21.47
C TYR A 255 -15.67 0.17 22.68
N GLU A 256 -15.88 0.75 23.87
CA GLU A 256 -15.79 0.05 25.17
C GLU A 256 -16.68 -1.22 25.24
N TYR A 257 -17.81 -1.23 24.54
CA TYR A 257 -18.71 -2.40 24.52
C TYR A 257 -18.22 -3.55 23.63
N ASN A 258 -17.19 -3.35 22.77
CA ASN A 258 -16.70 -4.40 21.88
C ASN A 258 -15.60 -5.23 22.55
N GLU A 259 -15.92 -5.86 23.69
CA GLU A 259 -14.97 -6.67 24.45
C GLU A 259 -14.35 -7.82 23.64
N ARG A 260 -15.12 -8.41 22.70
CA ARG A 260 -14.62 -9.49 21.84
C ARG A 260 -13.43 -9.01 21.00
N ALA A 261 -13.54 -7.83 20.37
CA ALA A 261 -12.46 -7.24 19.60
C ALA A 261 -11.26 -6.89 20.50
N SER A 262 -11.52 -6.29 21.67
CA SER A 262 -10.48 -5.98 22.66
C SER A 262 -9.64 -7.21 23.03
N LYS A 263 -10.30 -8.30 23.40
CA LYS A 263 -9.63 -9.58 23.73
C LYS A 263 -8.85 -10.16 22.54
N CYS A 264 -9.33 -9.94 21.31
CA CYS A 264 -8.64 -10.39 20.10
C CYS A 264 -7.36 -9.56 19.86
N TYR A 265 -7.44 -8.24 19.96
CA TYR A 265 -6.30 -7.34 19.75
C TYR A 265 -5.17 -7.58 20.76
N LEU A 266 -5.51 -7.77 22.05
CA LEU A 266 -4.52 -8.13 23.07
C LEU A 266 -3.76 -9.40 22.72
N LYS A 267 -4.43 -10.44 22.19
CA LYS A 267 -3.79 -11.69 21.73
C LYS A 267 -2.97 -11.53 20.44
N CYS A 268 -3.04 -10.37 19.81
CA CYS A 268 -2.25 -10.02 18.62
C CYS A 268 -1.08 -9.07 18.92
N GLY A 269 -0.82 -8.75 20.21
CA GLY A 269 0.27 -7.89 20.62
C GLY A 269 -0.08 -6.42 20.75
N PHE A 270 -1.34 -6.03 20.58
CA PHE A 270 -1.78 -4.67 20.91
C PHE A 270 -1.84 -4.46 22.42
N LYS A 271 -1.52 -3.25 22.85
CA LYS A 271 -1.62 -2.80 24.25
C LYS A 271 -2.57 -1.63 24.36
N TYR A 272 -3.21 -1.49 25.52
CA TYR A 272 -4.01 -0.31 25.84
C TYR A 272 -3.09 0.90 25.96
N GLU A 273 -3.49 2.02 25.36
CA GLU A 273 -2.74 3.28 25.37
C GLU A 273 -3.55 4.45 25.91
N GLY A 274 -4.87 4.33 25.87
CA GLY A 274 -5.73 5.39 26.38
C GLY A 274 -7.22 5.12 26.21
N ARG A 275 -8.00 6.06 26.70
CA ARG A 275 -9.46 6.05 26.63
C ARG A 275 -9.96 7.48 26.40
N THR A 276 -10.73 7.66 25.33
CA THR A 276 -11.42 8.94 25.07
C THR A 276 -12.84 8.83 25.57
N ARG A 277 -13.13 9.56 26.64
CA ARG A 277 -14.43 9.44 27.32
C ARG A 277 -15.55 10.05 26.50
N LYS A 278 -16.68 9.32 26.36
CA LYS A 278 -17.93 9.76 25.74
C LYS A 278 -17.74 10.38 24.34
N SER A 279 -16.79 9.84 23.58
CA SER A 279 -16.41 10.34 22.26
C SER A 279 -17.31 9.87 21.13
N ALA A 280 -18.13 8.84 21.34
CA ALA A 280 -19.04 8.31 20.34
C ALA A 280 -20.50 8.32 20.84
N PHE A 281 -21.40 8.84 20.01
CA PHE A 281 -22.84 8.82 20.25
C PHE A 281 -23.49 7.80 19.29
N ILE A 282 -23.97 6.69 19.83
CA ILE A 282 -24.49 5.56 19.03
C ILE A 282 -25.82 5.13 19.66
N ASP A 283 -26.88 5.07 18.88
CA ASP A 283 -28.22 4.68 19.31
C ASP A 283 -28.69 5.40 20.59
N GLY A 284 -28.47 6.72 20.67
CA GLY A 284 -28.88 7.52 21.81
C GLY A 284 -28.00 7.41 23.07
N THR A 285 -26.87 6.72 23.01
CA THR A 285 -25.96 6.51 24.15
C THR A 285 -24.54 6.96 23.81
N PHE A 286 -23.88 7.63 24.76
CA PHE A 286 -22.47 7.98 24.64
C PHE A 286 -21.58 6.85 25.14
N TYR A 287 -20.63 6.46 24.30
CA TYR A 287 -19.63 5.42 24.59
C TYR A 287 -18.23 5.99 24.58
N ASP A 288 -17.35 5.34 25.32
CA ASP A 288 -15.93 5.64 25.29
C ASP A 288 -15.23 4.90 24.15
N GLU A 289 -14.23 5.54 23.55
CA GLU A 289 -13.30 4.88 22.63
C GLU A 289 -12.04 4.46 23.38
N ILE A 290 -11.64 3.23 23.17
CA ILE A 290 -10.41 2.64 23.69
C ILE A 290 -9.35 2.72 22.59
N LEU A 291 -8.17 3.27 22.93
CA LEU A 291 -7.03 3.39 22.04
C LEU A 291 -6.05 2.25 22.31
N MET A 292 -5.60 1.57 21.27
CA MET A 292 -4.62 0.50 21.37
C MET A 292 -3.54 0.65 20.31
N GLY A 293 -2.31 0.21 20.65
CA GLY A 293 -1.16 0.23 19.75
C GLY A 293 -0.34 -1.05 19.82
N ALA A 294 0.30 -1.40 18.70
CA ALA A 294 1.28 -2.46 18.59
C ALA A 294 2.57 -1.88 18.02
N LEU A 295 3.70 -2.17 18.65
CA LEU A 295 5.02 -1.74 18.20
C LEU A 295 5.77 -2.91 17.54
N LYS A 296 6.49 -2.62 16.46
CA LYS A 296 7.34 -3.60 15.73
C LYS A 296 8.25 -4.38 16.66
N SER A 297 8.97 -3.70 17.55
CA SER A 297 9.90 -4.32 18.49
C SER A 297 9.25 -5.28 19.49
N GLU A 298 8.03 -4.94 19.95
CA GLU A 298 7.27 -5.79 20.87
C GLU A 298 6.69 -7.00 20.15
N PHE A 299 6.15 -6.81 18.95
CA PHE A 299 5.62 -7.88 18.12
C PHE A 299 6.69 -8.91 17.75
N ILE A 300 7.90 -8.44 17.37
CA ILE A 300 9.04 -9.32 17.06
C ILE A 300 9.45 -10.14 18.30
N ARG A 301 9.50 -9.52 19.47
CA ARG A 301 9.87 -10.20 20.72
C ARG A 301 8.85 -11.26 21.11
N GLU A 302 7.56 -11.02 20.89
CA GLU A 302 6.48 -11.92 21.32
C GLU A 302 6.21 -13.04 20.32
N PHE A 303 6.26 -12.75 19.02
CA PHE A 303 5.82 -13.68 17.98
C PHE A 303 6.94 -14.11 17.01
N GLY A 304 8.14 -13.53 17.11
CA GLY A 304 9.28 -13.87 16.25
C GLY A 304 9.10 -13.42 14.79
N LYS A 305 9.97 -13.96 13.93
CA LYS A 305 9.95 -13.73 12.49
C LYS A 305 9.16 -14.78 11.71
N ASP A 306 8.70 -15.84 12.37
CA ASP A 306 8.08 -17.00 11.73
C ASP A 306 6.65 -16.75 11.28
#